data_a95d9c077c6040d173b8761ccacf6012
#
_entry.id   a95d9c077c6040d173b8761ccacf6012
#
_cell.length_a   1.000
_cell.length_b   1.000
_cell.length_c   1.000
_cell.angle_alpha   90.00
_cell.angle_beta   90.00
_cell.angle_gamma   90.00
#
_symmetry.space_group_name_H-M   'P 1'
#
loop_
_entity.id
_entity.type
_entity.pdbx_description
1 polymer ?
#
loop_
_entity_poly.entity_id
_entity_poly.type
_entity_poly.pdbx_seq_one_letter_code
_entity_poly.pdbx_strand_id
1 'polypeptide(L)'
;MATVIQIKRSTGVSAPAVSDLAEGELAYVQDRSNSGAGAKLYIESVDSDNSTPLIHAIGGKYFTDILSGSTATPANFKVGNSATQGAEIQLLEDSDNGSHYVALKAPNLSLI
;
A
#
# COMPACT_ATOMS: atom_id res chain seq x y z
N MET A 1 -14.13 17.95 -27.99
CA MET A 1 -12.72 17.71 -27.59
C MET A 1 -12.71 17.11 -26.22
N ALA A 2 -11.96 16.03 -26.04
CA ALA A 2 -11.83 15.41 -24.74
C ALA A 2 -10.84 16.18 -23.86
N THR A 3 -11.16 16.36 -22.59
CA THR A 3 -10.25 16.92 -21.60
C THR A 3 -9.38 15.82 -21.05
N VAL A 4 -8.06 16.01 -21.03
CA VAL A 4 -7.10 15.07 -20.46
C VAL A 4 -6.61 15.62 -19.13
N ILE A 5 -6.77 14.83 -18.09
CA ILE A 5 -6.22 15.13 -16.77
C ILE A 5 -5.08 14.16 -16.51
N GLN A 6 -3.90 14.70 -16.19
CA GLN A 6 -2.71 13.90 -15.91
C GLN A 6 -2.18 14.23 -14.53
N ILE A 7 -1.64 13.21 -13.86
CA ILE A 7 -0.91 13.38 -12.61
C ILE A 7 0.60 13.32 -12.88
N LYS A 8 1.40 13.69 -11.91
CA LYS A 8 2.85 13.52 -12.02
C LYS A 8 3.18 12.04 -12.14
N ARG A 9 4.27 11.73 -12.84
CA ARG A 9 4.69 10.34 -13.06
C ARG A 9 6.20 10.25 -13.21
N SER A 10 6.73 9.07 -12.89
CA SER A 10 8.12 8.71 -13.20
C SER A 10 8.15 7.32 -13.81
N THR A 11 9.26 7.00 -14.45
CA THR A 11 9.43 5.71 -15.15
C THR A 11 10.08 4.64 -14.26
N GLY A 12 10.63 5.02 -13.11
CA GLY A 12 11.37 4.14 -12.21
C GLY A 12 10.49 3.52 -11.12
N VAL A 13 11.14 3.17 -10.01
CA VAL A 13 10.48 2.49 -8.87
C VAL A 13 10.58 3.30 -7.58
N SER A 14 11.39 4.34 -7.53
CA SER A 14 11.59 5.12 -6.30
C SER A 14 10.39 5.98 -5.98
N ALA A 15 9.99 6.01 -4.71
CA ALA A 15 8.96 6.92 -4.24
C ALA A 15 9.36 8.38 -4.51
N PRO A 16 8.40 9.29 -4.75
CA PRO A 16 8.71 10.70 -4.84
C PRO A 16 9.25 11.22 -3.50
N ALA A 17 10.10 12.24 -3.56
CA ALA A 17 10.49 12.98 -2.37
C ALA A 17 9.36 13.94 -1.97
N VAL A 18 9.36 14.36 -0.70
CA VAL A 18 8.35 15.31 -0.21
C VAL A 18 8.42 16.66 -0.94
N SER A 19 9.58 17.01 -1.51
CA SER A 19 9.74 18.24 -2.31
C SER A 19 9.19 18.12 -3.72
N ASP A 20 8.84 16.91 -4.16
CA ASP A 20 8.35 16.68 -5.52
C ASP A 20 6.86 16.94 -5.69
N LEU A 21 6.11 16.88 -4.60
CA LEU A 21 4.66 16.97 -4.63
C LEU A 21 4.17 18.10 -3.70
N ALA A 22 3.04 18.68 -4.03
CA ALA A 22 2.29 19.52 -3.13
C ALA A 22 1.30 18.67 -2.32
N GLU A 23 0.82 19.19 -1.19
CA GLU A 23 -0.20 18.50 -0.40
C GLU A 23 -1.42 18.16 -1.26
N GLY A 24 -1.84 16.91 -1.19
CA GLY A 24 -2.97 16.41 -1.98
C GLY A 24 -2.65 16.06 -3.43
N GLU A 25 -1.42 16.28 -3.87
CA GLU A 25 -1.01 15.96 -5.24
C GLU A 25 -0.69 14.47 -5.37
N LEU A 26 -1.09 13.89 -6.50
CA LEU A 26 -0.87 12.48 -6.83
C LEU A 26 0.34 12.32 -7.75
N ALA A 27 1.03 11.18 -7.60
CA ALA A 27 2.08 10.78 -8.52
C ALA A 27 2.04 9.27 -8.75
N TYR A 28 2.28 8.84 -9.99
CA TYR A 28 2.34 7.42 -10.35
C TYR A 28 3.76 7.05 -10.74
N VAL A 29 4.35 6.12 -10.01
CA VAL A 29 5.67 5.55 -10.28
C VAL A 29 5.46 4.29 -11.10
N GLN A 30 5.92 4.29 -12.36
CA GLN A 30 5.44 3.36 -13.37
C GLN A 30 6.17 2.02 -13.42
N ASP A 31 7.40 1.95 -12.91
CA ASP A 31 8.26 0.77 -13.03
C ASP A 31 8.25 0.18 -14.45
N ARG A 32 8.61 1.01 -15.42
CA ARG A 32 8.53 0.63 -16.85
C ARG A 32 9.41 -0.55 -17.21
N SER A 33 10.57 -0.69 -16.59
CA SER A 33 11.51 -1.77 -16.91
C SER A 33 10.95 -3.15 -16.52
N ASN A 34 9.98 -3.21 -15.62
CA ASN A 34 9.31 -4.44 -15.18
C ASN A 34 7.85 -4.47 -15.62
N SER A 35 7.50 -3.73 -16.64
CA SER A 35 6.12 -3.69 -17.19
C SER A 35 5.08 -3.32 -16.12
N GLY A 36 5.46 -2.50 -15.16
CA GLY A 36 4.58 -2.02 -14.12
C GLY A 36 4.46 -2.89 -12.88
N ALA A 37 5.25 -3.97 -12.77
CA ALA A 37 5.11 -4.91 -11.65
C ALA A 37 5.31 -4.24 -10.28
N GLY A 38 6.17 -3.21 -10.20
CA GLY A 38 6.39 -2.44 -8.98
C GLY A 38 5.68 -1.09 -8.96
N ALA A 39 4.76 -0.83 -9.88
CA ALA A 39 4.11 0.47 -10.01
C ALA A 39 3.24 0.81 -8.80
N LYS A 40 3.36 2.04 -8.32
CA LYS A 40 2.62 2.52 -7.15
C LYS A 40 2.09 3.92 -7.37
N LEU A 41 0.92 4.18 -6.80
CA LEU A 41 0.30 5.49 -6.75
C LEU A 41 0.58 6.11 -5.38
N TYR A 42 1.08 7.33 -5.39
CA TYR A 42 1.43 8.07 -4.17
C TYR A 42 0.60 9.33 -4.05
N ILE A 43 0.43 9.79 -2.81
CA ILE A 43 -0.15 11.09 -2.50
C ILE A 43 0.71 11.75 -1.42
N GLU A 44 0.86 13.08 -1.51
CA GLU A 44 1.44 13.84 -0.41
C GLU A 44 0.34 14.32 0.54
N SER A 45 0.61 14.19 1.82
CA SER A 45 -0.24 14.65 2.90
C SER A 45 0.63 15.44 3.89
N VAL A 46 0.06 15.80 5.03
CA VAL A 46 0.81 16.39 6.13
C VAL A 46 0.52 15.63 7.42
N ASP A 47 1.44 15.70 8.34
CA ASP A 47 1.30 15.12 9.67
C ASP A 47 0.28 15.91 10.51
N SER A 48 -0.03 15.41 11.70
CA SER A 48 -0.96 16.04 12.64
C SER A 48 -0.55 17.44 13.07
N ASP A 49 0.72 17.83 12.86
CA ASP A 49 1.20 19.19 13.11
C ASP A 49 0.81 20.18 12.00
N ASN A 50 0.15 19.73 10.95
CA ASN A 50 -0.25 20.50 9.78
C ASN A 50 0.91 21.14 9.00
N SER A 51 2.12 20.66 9.16
CA SER A 51 3.28 21.25 8.49
C SER A 51 4.31 20.24 7.98
N THR A 52 4.44 19.07 8.59
CA THR A 52 5.43 18.07 8.15
C THR A 52 4.88 17.27 6.98
N PRO A 53 5.47 17.38 5.77
CA PRO A 53 4.97 16.64 4.62
C PRO A 53 5.25 15.13 4.73
N LEU A 54 4.30 14.33 4.28
CA LEU A 54 4.37 12.87 4.25
C LEU A 54 4.01 12.36 2.88
N ILE A 55 4.70 11.31 2.42
CA ILE A 55 4.38 10.62 1.18
C ILE A 55 3.81 9.24 1.52
N HIS A 56 2.60 8.96 1.02
CA HIS A 56 1.93 7.68 1.23
C HIS A 56 1.71 6.95 -0.08
N ALA A 57 2.04 5.65 -0.11
CA ALA A 57 1.63 4.78 -1.20
C ALA A 57 0.18 4.35 -0.94
N ILE A 58 -0.73 4.70 -1.86
CA ILE A 58 -2.17 4.47 -1.67
C ILE A 58 -2.78 3.52 -2.69
N GLY A 59 -1.99 3.00 -3.62
CA GLY A 59 -2.49 2.07 -4.62
C GLY A 59 -1.46 1.77 -5.69
N GLY A 60 -1.92 1.19 -6.79
CA GLY A 60 -1.12 0.88 -7.95
C GLY A 60 -1.10 -0.60 -8.29
N LYS A 61 -0.55 -0.90 -9.47
CA LYS A 61 -0.51 -2.27 -9.99
C LYS A 61 0.20 -3.24 -9.03
N TYR A 62 1.24 -2.78 -8.32
CA TYR A 62 1.95 -3.60 -7.33
C TYR A 62 0.99 -4.25 -6.33
N PHE A 63 0.11 -3.45 -5.72
CA PHE A 63 -0.82 -3.95 -4.72
C PHE A 63 -1.93 -4.80 -5.31
N THR A 64 -2.44 -4.41 -6.48
CA THR A 64 -3.49 -5.14 -7.18
C THR A 64 -2.99 -6.52 -7.60
N ASP A 65 -1.77 -6.62 -8.11
CA ASP A 65 -1.19 -7.88 -8.54
C ASP A 65 -0.97 -8.85 -7.38
N ILE A 66 -0.53 -8.33 -6.22
CA ILE A 66 -0.40 -9.16 -5.02
C ILE A 66 -1.76 -9.74 -4.62
N LEU A 67 -2.79 -8.90 -4.56
CA LEU A 67 -4.12 -9.33 -4.13
C LEU A 67 -4.78 -10.29 -5.11
N SER A 68 -4.54 -10.12 -6.40
CA SER A 68 -5.11 -10.97 -7.44
C SER A 68 -4.27 -12.19 -7.79
N GLY A 69 -3.05 -12.26 -7.27
CA GLY A 69 -2.11 -13.31 -7.64
C GLY A 69 -1.57 -13.19 -9.05
N SER A 70 -1.63 -12.01 -9.65
CA SER A 70 -1.27 -11.78 -11.05
C SER A 70 0.19 -11.44 -11.27
N THR A 71 1.00 -11.41 -10.23
CA THR A 71 2.42 -11.08 -10.37
C THR A 71 3.22 -12.21 -11.00
N ALA A 72 4.16 -11.85 -11.85
CA ALA A 72 5.03 -12.82 -12.54
C ALA A 72 6.13 -13.37 -11.62
N THR A 73 6.45 -12.68 -10.52
CA THR A 73 7.42 -13.14 -9.54
C THR A 73 6.72 -13.48 -8.24
N PRO A 74 7.23 -14.45 -7.48
CA PRO A 74 6.63 -14.77 -6.20
C PRO A 74 6.57 -13.53 -5.30
N ALA A 75 5.40 -13.27 -4.74
CA ALA A 75 5.17 -12.18 -3.82
C ALA A 75 4.43 -12.68 -2.60
N ASN A 76 4.69 -12.05 -1.46
CA ASN A 76 4.02 -12.37 -0.21
C ASN A 76 3.04 -11.25 0.15
N PHE A 77 1.82 -11.61 0.43
CA PHE A 77 0.88 -10.69 1.08
C PHE A 77 1.13 -10.75 2.58
N LYS A 78 1.73 -9.70 3.13
CA LYS A 78 2.15 -9.66 4.52
C LYS A 78 1.20 -8.81 5.35
N VAL A 79 0.86 -9.27 6.54
CA VAL A 79 -0.01 -8.57 7.47
C VAL A 79 0.72 -8.36 8.77
N GLY A 80 0.74 -7.10 9.24
CA GLY A 80 1.32 -6.74 10.52
C GLY A 80 2.82 -6.48 10.50
N ASN A 81 3.27 -5.73 11.46
CA ASN A 81 4.69 -5.42 11.64
C ASN A 81 5.04 -5.13 13.11
N SER A 82 4.24 -5.66 14.05
CA SER A 82 4.52 -5.45 15.46
C SER A 82 5.81 -6.16 15.87
N ALA A 83 6.58 -5.53 16.74
CA ALA A 83 7.79 -6.12 17.29
C ALA A 83 7.52 -7.15 18.39
N THR A 84 6.32 -7.18 18.96
CA THR A 84 6.00 -7.99 20.14
C THR A 84 4.86 -8.98 19.96
N GLN A 85 4.06 -8.82 18.92
CA GLN A 85 2.88 -9.64 18.70
C GLN A 85 2.78 -10.09 17.24
N GLY A 86 2.40 -11.35 17.04
CA GLY A 86 2.02 -11.83 15.72
C GLY A 86 0.73 -11.17 15.24
N ALA A 87 0.65 -10.92 13.94
CA ALA A 87 -0.56 -10.41 13.31
C ALA A 87 -1.60 -11.53 13.16
N GLU A 88 -2.86 -11.15 12.97
CA GLU A 88 -3.92 -12.10 12.67
C GLU A 88 -4.83 -11.56 11.57
N ILE A 89 -5.44 -12.48 10.84
CA ILE A 89 -6.54 -12.19 9.91
C ILE A 89 -7.81 -12.71 10.55
N GLN A 90 -8.77 -11.82 10.78
CA GLN A 90 -10.03 -12.15 11.43
C GLN A 90 -11.15 -12.24 10.40
N LEU A 91 -11.94 -13.30 10.48
CA LEU A 91 -13.19 -13.42 9.76
C LEU A 91 -14.32 -13.23 10.77
N LEU A 92 -15.00 -12.10 10.66
CA LEU A 92 -16.04 -11.72 11.62
C LEU A 92 -17.36 -12.40 11.25
N GLU A 93 -18.15 -12.79 12.25
CA GLU A 93 -19.53 -13.16 12.01
C GLU A 93 -20.37 -11.92 11.66
N ASP A 94 -21.62 -12.11 11.26
CA ASP A 94 -22.48 -10.98 10.98
C ASP A 94 -22.75 -10.17 12.25
N SER A 95 -23.01 -8.87 12.07
CA SER A 95 -22.98 -7.93 13.20
C SER A 95 -24.20 -8.03 14.13
N ASP A 96 -25.23 -8.80 13.77
CA ASP A 96 -26.42 -8.94 14.60
C ASP A 96 -26.35 -10.13 15.56
N ASN A 97 -25.31 -10.97 15.46
CA ASN A 97 -25.11 -12.11 16.35
C ASN A 97 -24.01 -11.89 17.41
N GLY A 98 -23.44 -10.70 17.47
CA GLY A 98 -22.42 -10.38 18.44
C GLY A 98 -21.09 -10.00 17.81
N SER A 99 -19.98 -10.34 18.47
CA SER A 99 -18.64 -9.91 18.03
C SER A 99 -17.65 -11.06 17.91
N HIS A 100 -18.14 -12.27 17.66
CA HIS A 100 -17.28 -13.44 17.51
C HIS A 100 -16.57 -13.44 16.16
N TYR A 101 -15.44 -14.12 16.09
CA TYR A 101 -14.67 -14.23 14.85
C TYR A 101 -13.82 -15.49 14.86
N VAL A 102 -13.38 -15.87 13.67
CA VAL A 102 -12.32 -16.88 13.46
C VAL A 102 -11.07 -16.14 13.02
N ALA A 103 -9.91 -16.53 13.55
CA ALA A 103 -8.65 -15.87 13.21
C ALA A 103 -7.60 -16.87 12.75
N LEU A 104 -6.81 -16.44 11.74
CA LEU A 104 -5.49 -17.00 11.45
C LEU A 104 -4.48 -16.10 12.10
N LYS A 105 -3.69 -16.63 13.01
CA LYS A 105 -2.78 -15.81 13.79
C LYS A 105 -1.36 -16.35 13.71
N ALA A 106 -0.40 -15.45 13.46
CA ALA A 106 1.01 -15.77 13.59
C ALA A 106 1.40 -15.85 15.06
N PRO A 107 2.41 -16.67 15.41
CA PRO A 107 2.82 -16.78 16.81
C PRO A 107 3.47 -15.50 17.31
N ASN A 108 3.36 -15.25 18.62
CA ASN A 108 4.06 -14.15 19.29
C ASN A 108 5.50 -14.53 19.64
N LEU A 109 5.90 -15.75 19.32
CA LEU A 109 7.20 -16.28 19.69
C LEU A 109 8.28 -15.85 18.72
N SER A 110 9.46 -15.59 19.25
CA SER A 110 10.66 -15.44 18.46
C SER A 110 11.15 -16.82 18.04
N LEU A 111 11.13 -17.10 16.74
CA LEU A 111 11.66 -18.36 16.19
C LEU A 111 13.04 -18.09 15.60
N ILE A 112 13.95 -18.97 15.91
CA ILE A 112 15.35 -18.86 15.46
C ILE A 112 15.61 -19.84 14.34
#